data_29cb1606ed67baf9e220f43cfbc94573
#
_entry.id   29cb1606ed67baf9e220f43cfbc94573
#
_cell.length_a   1.000
_cell.length_b   1.000
_cell.length_c   1.000
_cell.angle_alpha   90.00
_cell.angle_beta   90.00
_cell.angle_gamma   90.00
#
_symmetry.space_group_name_H-M   'P 1'
#
loop_
_entity.id
_entity.type
_entity.pdbx_description
1 polymer ?
#
loop_
_entity_poly.entity_id
_entity_poly.type
_entity_poly.pdbx_seq_one_letter_code
_entity_poly.pdbx_strand_id
1 'polypeptide(L)'
;MSENSSINEQLDWKKAKVIAAGIDIGAVNSKVVILLDGQPYAFSQVRTLIPKESASSAINAILDKTGLKMENIHSRVATGTGRSQVLFSQKTVSEIACAAAGAVKIWGPTVRTVLDIGGQSCKIIHCTDKGRVNDFLWNDKCAAGIGRSMESFADLVQKDITEIGKIALNSDELLRLSDFCSVFSLSEALDSILNKVPAEQVIAGYHNAMAKRISTLVAKLGLKEDLVIIGGLAKNPGIINELENILEVNRLAPKPAWDPALIAALGAAIFADAGHMRQ
;
A
#
# COMPACT_ATOMS: atom_id res chain seq x y z
N MET A 1 16.06 -6.47 9.89
CA MET A 1 14.76 -5.80 9.58
C MET A 1 15.10 -4.46 8.98
N SER A 2 14.83 -4.24 7.71
CA SER A 2 15.15 -2.97 7.05
C SER A 2 14.13 -1.90 7.45
N GLU A 3 14.51 -1.02 8.35
CA GLU A 3 13.80 0.25 8.55
C GLU A 3 14.08 1.12 7.34
N ASN A 4 13.04 1.45 6.58
CA ASN A 4 13.15 2.40 5.49
C ASN A 4 12.60 3.75 5.98
N SER A 5 13.43 4.77 6.02
CA SER A 5 13.02 6.13 6.40
C SER A 5 13.78 7.15 5.59
N SER A 6 13.10 8.21 5.20
CA SER A 6 13.65 9.33 4.43
C SER A 6 13.17 10.66 4.99
N ILE A 7 13.99 11.69 4.81
CA ILE A 7 13.75 13.06 5.27
C ILE A 7 14.02 14.00 4.11
N ASN A 8 13.16 14.97 3.92
CA ASN A 8 13.39 16.08 3.00
C ASN A 8 14.20 17.17 3.71
N GLU A 9 15.51 17.16 3.50
CA GLU A 9 16.47 18.09 4.12
C GLU A 9 16.29 19.56 3.69
N GLN A 10 15.49 19.83 2.65
CA GLN A 10 15.18 21.20 2.22
C GLN A 10 14.16 21.89 3.13
N LEU A 11 13.44 21.13 3.96
CA LEU A 11 12.45 21.62 4.89
C LEU A 11 13.01 21.64 6.33
N ASP A 12 12.73 22.72 7.06
CA ASP A 12 13.13 22.90 8.46
C ASP A 12 11.89 22.88 9.36
N TRP A 13 11.72 21.82 10.14
CA TRP A 13 10.56 21.66 11.01
C TRP A 13 10.45 22.76 12.08
N LYS A 14 11.58 23.42 12.45
CA LYS A 14 11.60 24.52 13.43
C LYS A 14 10.92 25.79 12.90
N LYS A 15 10.77 25.91 11.58
CA LYS A 15 10.10 27.02 10.90
C LYS A 15 8.66 26.75 10.52
N ALA A 16 8.23 25.48 10.63
CA ALA A 16 6.87 25.09 10.27
C ALA A 16 5.85 25.60 11.30
N LYS A 17 4.72 26.10 10.78
CA LYS A 17 3.57 26.53 11.60
C LYS A 17 2.73 25.34 12.03
N VAL A 18 2.59 24.36 11.17
CA VAL A 18 1.80 23.15 11.41
C VAL A 18 2.67 21.92 11.11
N ILE A 19 2.78 21.03 12.09
CA ILE A 19 3.42 19.72 11.95
C ILE A 19 2.32 18.67 12.16
N ALA A 20 2.03 17.89 11.12
CA ALA A 20 0.97 16.88 11.13
C ALA A 20 1.54 15.49 10.82
N ALA A 21 1.07 14.48 11.53
CA ALA A 21 1.49 13.09 11.30
C ALA A 21 0.31 12.19 10.93
N GLY A 22 0.51 11.38 9.90
CA GLY A 22 -0.36 10.28 9.52
C GLY A 22 0.31 8.94 9.81
N ILE A 23 -0.40 8.05 10.50
CA ILE A 23 0.10 6.76 10.95
C ILE A 23 -0.80 5.66 10.34
N ASP A 24 -0.25 4.85 9.45
CA ASP A 24 -0.94 3.70 8.86
C ASP A 24 -0.40 2.40 9.46
N ILE A 25 -1.24 1.70 10.22
CA ILE A 25 -0.90 0.40 10.78
C ILE A 25 -1.55 -0.69 9.92
N GLY A 26 -0.80 -1.12 8.92
CA GLY A 26 -1.21 -2.20 8.03
C GLY A 26 -0.88 -3.59 8.60
N ALA A 27 -1.41 -4.64 7.96
CA ALA A 27 -1.19 -6.03 8.39
C ALA A 27 0.27 -6.51 8.24
N VAL A 28 1.02 -5.94 7.31
CA VAL A 28 2.41 -6.32 7.00
C VAL A 28 3.40 -5.26 7.44
N ASN A 29 3.12 -3.99 7.17
CA ASN A 29 3.99 -2.87 7.52
C ASN A 29 3.21 -1.75 8.18
N SER A 30 3.83 -1.11 9.17
CA SER A 30 3.42 0.14 9.80
C SER A 30 4.20 1.30 9.20
N LYS A 31 3.53 2.40 8.88
CA LYS A 31 4.12 3.54 8.19
C LYS A 31 3.72 4.84 8.85
N VAL A 32 4.62 5.80 8.83
CA VAL A 32 4.36 7.16 9.30
C VAL A 32 4.79 8.14 8.22
N VAL A 33 3.97 9.16 7.98
CA VAL A 33 4.30 10.31 7.15
C VAL A 33 4.11 11.57 7.99
N ILE A 34 5.10 12.46 7.97
CA ILE A 34 5.03 13.78 8.59
C ILE A 34 4.96 14.85 7.51
N LEU A 35 4.02 15.77 7.68
CA LEU A 35 3.88 16.97 6.87
C LEU A 35 4.30 18.20 7.69
N LEU A 36 4.98 19.14 7.03
CA LEU A 36 5.23 20.51 7.51
C LEU A 36 4.43 21.45 6.62
N ASP A 37 3.48 22.18 7.19
CA ASP A 37 2.61 23.11 6.47
C ASP A 37 1.99 22.47 5.20
N GLY A 38 1.52 21.23 5.30
CA GLY A 38 0.92 20.45 4.22
C GLY A 38 1.92 19.88 3.20
N GLN A 39 3.24 20.07 3.39
CA GLN A 39 4.29 19.53 2.54
C GLN A 39 4.95 18.30 3.17
N PRO A 40 5.19 17.23 2.41
CA PRO A 40 5.86 16.02 2.89
C PRO A 40 7.29 16.31 3.37
N TYR A 41 7.54 15.99 4.63
CA TYR A 41 8.82 16.20 5.28
C TYR A 41 9.58 14.91 5.51
N ALA A 42 8.93 13.94 6.15
CA ALA A 42 9.59 12.70 6.50
C ALA A 42 8.63 11.52 6.44
N PHE A 43 9.18 10.34 6.18
CA PHE A 43 8.44 9.10 6.31
C PHE A 43 9.31 8.00 6.94
N SER A 44 8.62 7.00 7.50
CA SER A 44 9.21 5.75 7.95
C SER A 44 8.30 4.57 7.65
N GLN A 45 8.90 3.39 7.50
CA GLN A 45 8.21 2.12 7.36
C GLN A 45 8.94 1.06 8.17
N VAL A 46 8.19 0.31 8.98
CA VAL A 46 8.69 -0.83 9.74
C VAL A 46 7.76 -2.03 9.57
N ARG A 47 8.26 -3.24 9.77
CA ARG A 47 7.42 -4.46 9.76
C ARG A 47 6.42 -4.41 10.91
N THR A 48 5.16 -4.72 10.66
CA THR A 48 4.13 -4.85 11.71
C THR A 48 4.23 -6.21 12.37
N LEU A 49 4.70 -6.26 13.60
CA LEU A 49 4.69 -7.45 14.46
C LEU A 49 3.58 -7.32 15.49
N ILE A 50 3.71 -6.36 16.39
CA ILE A 50 2.69 -5.97 17.37
C ILE A 50 2.25 -4.55 17.00
N PRO A 51 1.00 -4.31 16.60
CA PRO A 51 0.54 -3.03 16.05
C PRO A 51 0.91 -1.81 16.89
N LYS A 52 0.71 -1.88 18.23
CA LYS A 52 1.04 -0.79 19.15
C LYS A 52 2.54 -0.46 19.17
N GLU A 53 3.38 -1.48 19.24
CA GLU A 53 4.84 -1.33 19.28
C GLU A 53 5.37 -0.86 17.92
N SER A 54 4.85 -1.44 16.83
CA SER A 54 5.24 -1.07 15.48
C SER A 54 4.86 0.38 15.15
N ALA A 55 3.73 0.89 15.68
CA ALA A 55 3.37 2.30 15.57
C ALA A 55 4.41 3.20 16.26
N SER A 56 4.81 2.83 17.47
CA SER A 56 5.83 3.56 18.24
C SER A 56 7.20 3.50 17.56
N SER A 57 7.60 2.33 17.08
CA SER A 57 8.87 2.17 16.35
C SER A 57 8.90 3.00 15.08
N ALA A 58 7.80 3.02 14.31
CA ALA A 58 7.72 3.78 13.07
C ALA A 58 7.85 5.29 13.30
N ILE A 59 7.18 5.85 14.31
CA ILE A 59 7.29 7.28 14.58
C ILE A 59 8.64 7.64 15.18
N ASN A 60 9.18 6.83 16.11
CA ASN A 60 10.48 7.07 16.73
C ASN A 60 11.61 7.07 15.69
N ALA A 61 11.54 6.22 14.66
CA ALA A 61 12.52 6.23 13.57
C ALA A 61 12.64 7.60 12.85
N ILE A 62 11.57 8.39 12.84
CA ILE A 62 11.61 9.77 12.32
C ILE A 62 12.13 10.73 13.41
N LEU A 63 11.59 10.63 14.63
CA LEU A 63 11.94 11.54 15.73
C LEU A 63 13.45 11.51 16.02
N ASP A 64 14.04 10.31 16.08
CA ASP A 64 15.47 10.13 16.35
C ASP A 64 16.36 10.73 15.26
N LYS A 65 15.93 10.65 13.99
CA LYS A 65 16.71 11.19 12.86
C LYS A 65 16.58 12.69 12.69
N THR A 66 15.44 13.27 13.09
CA THR A 66 15.14 14.68 12.84
C THR A 66 15.37 15.57 14.07
N GLY A 67 15.50 14.99 15.25
CA GLY A 67 15.47 15.70 16.52
C GLY A 67 14.09 16.30 16.86
N LEU A 68 13.07 15.98 16.08
CA LEU A 68 11.67 16.36 16.33
C LEU A 68 11.16 15.57 17.53
N LYS A 69 10.40 16.20 18.41
CA LYS A 69 9.79 15.52 19.55
C LYS A 69 8.29 15.33 19.33
N MET A 70 7.69 14.36 20.01
CA MET A 70 6.26 14.08 19.90
C MET A 70 5.38 15.31 20.21
N GLU A 71 5.82 16.16 21.15
CA GLU A 71 5.15 17.40 21.55
C GLU A 71 5.16 18.48 20.46
N ASN A 72 6.09 18.41 19.51
CA ASN A 72 6.14 19.31 18.37
C ASN A 72 5.11 18.95 17.28
N ILE A 73 4.57 17.71 17.31
CA ILE A 73 3.58 17.27 16.32
C ILE A 73 2.19 17.72 16.80
N HIS A 74 1.64 18.73 16.13
CA HIS A 74 0.40 19.38 16.51
C HIS A 74 -0.83 18.46 16.36
N SER A 75 -0.86 17.65 15.30
CA SER A 75 -1.99 16.76 15.00
C SER A 75 -1.53 15.40 14.48
N ARG A 76 -2.18 14.31 14.97
CA ARG A 76 -1.84 12.93 14.66
C ARG A 76 -3.11 12.13 14.36
N VAL A 77 -3.18 11.60 13.15
CA VAL A 77 -4.29 10.77 12.68
C VAL A 77 -3.80 9.37 12.38
N ALA A 78 -4.49 8.36 12.91
CA ALA A 78 -4.20 6.96 12.63
C ALA A 78 -5.18 6.38 11.60
N THR A 79 -4.67 5.48 10.76
CA THR A 79 -5.42 4.70 9.77
C THR A 79 -4.89 3.27 9.69
N GLY A 80 -5.45 2.47 8.79
CA GLY A 80 -5.09 1.07 8.62
C GLY A 80 -5.88 0.14 9.54
N THR A 81 -5.64 -1.16 9.39
CA THR A 81 -6.32 -2.22 10.13
C THR A 81 -6.06 -2.11 11.65
N GLY A 82 -4.83 -1.75 12.02
CA GLY A 82 -4.40 -1.62 13.43
C GLY A 82 -4.58 -0.21 14.03
N ARG A 83 -5.31 0.71 13.38
CA ARG A 83 -5.43 2.12 13.79
C ARG A 83 -5.88 2.33 15.24
N SER A 84 -6.74 1.47 15.78
CA SER A 84 -7.21 1.55 17.17
C SER A 84 -6.11 1.28 18.21
N GLN A 85 -5.00 0.71 17.81
CA GLN A 85 -3.85 0.43 18.68
C GLN A 85 -2.84 1.59 18.75
N VAL A 86 -3.05 2.66 17.98
CA VAL A 86 -2.19 3.86 18.00
C VAL A 86 -2.65 4.81 19.10
N LEU A 87 -2.19 4.57 20.32
CA LEU A 87 -2.65 5.28 21.51
C LEU A 87 -2.28 6.77 21.54
N PHE A 88 -1.28 7.18 20.80
CA PHE A 88 -0.82 8.57 20.72
C PHE A 88 -1.49 9.36 19.58
N SER A 89 -2.40 8.76 18.79
CA SER A 89 -3.21 9.49 17.81
C SER A 89 -4.39 10.19 18.46
N GLN A 90 -4.75 11.39 17.98
CA GLN A 90 -5.93 12.12 18.47
C GLN A 90 -7.21 11.69 17.75
N LYS A 91 -7.09 11.12 16.53
CA LYS A 91 -8.22 10.71 15.71
C LYS A 91 -7.87 9.51 14.84
N THR A 92 -8.88 8.73 14.50
CA THR A 92 -8.76 7.69 13.48
C THR A 92 -9.60 8.03 12.25
N VAL A 93 -9.08 7.71 11.06
CA VAL A 93 -9.77 7.84 9.78
C VAL A 93 -9.70 6.51 9.04
N SER A 94 -10.72 6.18 8.26
CA SER A 94 -10.73 4.93 7.48
C SER A 94 -9.59 4.91 6.46
N GLU A 95 -9.00 3.75 6.26
CA GLU A 95 -7.94 3.57 5.25
C GLU A 95 -8.43 3.89 3.83
N ILE A 96 -9.71 3.66 3.54
CA ILE A 96 -10.36 3.97 2.26
C ILE A 96 -10.33 5.48 1.99
N ALA A 97 -10.73 6.30 2.98
CA ALA A 97 -10.70 7.75 2.86
C ALA A 97 -9.26 8.29 2.76
N CYS A 98 -8.34 7.72 3.53
CA CYS A 98 -6.93 8.10 3.50
C CYS A 98 -6.28 7.73 2.15
N ALA A 99 -6.56 6.54 1.61
CA ALA A 99 -6.07 6.11 0.30
C ALA A 99 -6.52 7.07 -0.81
N ALA A 100 -7.81 7.43 -0.85
CA ALA A 100 -8.34 8.36 -1.84
C ALA A 100 -7.74 9.76 -1.72
N ALA A 101 -7.66 10.32 -0.51
CA ALA A 101 -7.09 11.65 -0.28
C ALA A 101 -5.59 11.70 -0.64
N GLY A 102 -4.84 10.69 -0.24
CA GLY A 102 -3.41 10.57 -0.57
C GLY A 102 -3.16 10.41 -2.07
N ALA A 103 -3.97 9.59 -2.76
CA ALA A 103 -3.85 9.38 -4.20
C ALA A 103 -4.09 10.68 -4.99
N VAL A 104 -5.19 11.40 -4.70
CA VAL A 104 -5.49 12.67 -5.37
C VAL A 104 -4.42 13.73 -5.07
N LYS A 105 -3.86 13.76 -3.86
CA LYS A 105 -2.75 14.68 -3.52
C LYS A 105 -1.52 14.47 -4.41
N ILE A 106 -1.22 13.22 -4.76
CA ILE A 106 0.01 12.87 -5.50
C ILE A 106 -0.19 12.88 -7.02
N TRP A 107 -1.29 12.30 -7.51
CA TRP A 107 -1.54 12.17 -8.95
C TRP A 107 -2.40 13.30 -9.53
N GLY A 108 -3.10 14.03 -8.68
CA GLY A 108 -3.91 15.18 -9.09
C GLY A 108 -5.42 14.89 -9.17
N PRO A 109 -6.20 15.89 -9.55
CA PRO A 109 -7.65 15.87 -9.47
C PRO A 109 -8.34 15.03 -10.56
N THR A 110 -7.61 14.44 -11.49
CA THR A 110 -8.17 13.55 -12.52
C THR A 110 -8.42 12.14 -12.02
N VAL A 111 -7.76 11.72 -10.91
CA VAL A 111 -7.94 10.39 -10.30
C VAL A 111 -9.42 10.14 -9.96
N ARG A 112 -9.94 9.01 -10.44
CA ARG A 112 -11.32 8.56 -10.16
C ARG A 112 -11.38 7.19 -9.55
N THR A 113 -10.38 6.34 -9.83
CA THR A 113 -10.27 5.00 -9.23
C THR A 113 -8.93 4.84 -8.55
N VAL A 114 -8.96 4.37 -7.31
CA VAL A 114 -7.79 3.97 -6.54
C VAL A 114 -7.91 2.48 -6.25
N LEU A 115 -6.95 1.69 -6.73
CA LEU A 115 -6.82 0.27 -6.41
C LEU A 115 -5.70 0.14 -5.35
N ASP A 116 -6.08 -0.14 -4.12
CA ASP A 116 -5.14 -0.34 -3.00
C ASP A 116 -4.92 -1.83 -2.77
N ILE A 117 -3.72 -2.33 -3.07
CA ILE A 117 -3.35 -3.74 -2.94
C ILE A 117 -2.37 -3.88 -1.77
N GLY A 118 -2.94 -4.15 -0.61
CA GLY A 118 -2.19 -4.33 0.64
C GLY A 118 -1.77 -5.78 0.90
N GLY A 119 -1.17 -5.99 2.08
CA GLY A 119 -0.75 -7.33 2.53
C GLY A 119 -1.91 -8.29 2.75
N GLN A 120 -3.00 -7.82 3.35
CA GLN A 120 -4.15 -8.67 3.68
C GLN A 120 -5.40 -8.33 2.89
N SER A 121 -5.60 -7.09 2.50
CA SER A 121 -6.81 -6.63 1.82
C SER A 121 -6.50 -5.97 0.48
N CYS A 122 -7.45 -6.09 -0.43
CA CYS A 122 -7.49 -5.36 -1.68
C CYS A 122 -8.76 -4.51 -1.70
N LYS A 123 -8.65 -3.25 -2.11
CA LYS A 123 -9.76 -2.29 -2.15
C LYS A 123 -9.77 -1.58 -3.48
N ILE A 124 -10.93 -1.47 -4.07
CA ILE A 124 -11.18 -0.54 -5.18
C ILE A 124 -12.05 0.60 -4.67
N ILE A 125 -11.64 1.83 -4.96
CA ILE A 125 -12.24 3.03 -4.38
C ILE A 125 -12.51 4.01 -5.52
N HIS A 126 -13.76 4.45 -5.67
CA HIS A 126 -14.11 5.58 -6.51
C HIS A 126 -14.09 6.87 -5.70
N CYS A 127 -13.47 7.90 -6.22
CA CYS A 127 -13.36 9.18 -5.54
C CYS A 127 -13.64 10.39 -6.45
N THR A 128 -13.89 11.53 -5.81
CA THR A 128 -14.01 12.82 -6.47
C THR A 128 -12.63 13.41 -6.77
N ASP A 129 -12.61 14.53 -7.51
CA ASP A 129 -11.44 15.38 -7.76
C ASP A 129 -10.75 15.89 -6.46
N LYS A 130 -11.48 15.89 -5.33
CA LYS A 130 -10.97 16.28 -4.00
C LYS A 130 -10.61 15.09 -3.12
N GLY A 131 -10.57 13.88 -3.66
CA GLY A 131 -10.26 12.67 -2.89
C GLY A 131 -11.36 12.24 -1.91
N ARG A 132 -12.61 12.71 -2.09
CA ARG A 132 -13.75 12.22 -1.30
C ARG A 132 -14.24 10.91 -1.90
N VAL A 133 -14.45 9.91 -1.06
CA VAL A 133 -14.94 8.60 -1.47
C VAL A 133 -16.41 8.70 -1.90
N ASN A 134 -16.71 8.20 -3.10
CA ASN A 134 -18.07 8.06 -3.62
C ASN A 134 -18.60 6.65 -3.42
N ASP A 135 -17.75 5.64 -3.69
CA ASP A 135 -18.10 4.23 -3.61
C ASP A 135 -16.83 3.39 -3.43
N PHE A 136 -16.96 2.18 -2.91
CA PHE A 136 -15.84 1.28 -2.76
C PHE A 136 -16.29 -0.17 -2.61
N LEU A 137 -15.39 -1.09 -2.99
CA LEU A 137 -15.45 -2.49 -2.58
C LEU A 137 -14.16 -2.89 -1.88
N TRP A 138 -14.31 -3.75 -0.91
CA TRP A 138 -13.22 -4.23 -0.09
C TRP A 138 -13.27 -5.76 0.00
N ASN A 139 -12.17 -6.41 -0.35
CA ASN A 139 -12.00 -7.84 -0.15
C ASN A 139 -11.13 -8.09 1.09
N ASP A 140 -11.77 -8.23 2.25
CA ASP A 140 -11.14 -8.48 3.55
C ASP A 140 -11.36 -9.91 4.08
N LYS A 141 -12.22 -10.69 3.39
CA LYS A 141 -12.66 -12.01 3.88
C LYS A 141 -11.67 -13.15 3.63
N CYS A 142 -10.58 -12.90 2.90
CA CYS A 142 -9.57 -13.91 2.67
C CYS A 142 -8.49 -13.87 3.76
N ALA A 143 -8.47 -14.87 4.63
CA ALA A 143 -7.50 -14.95 5.72
C ALA A 143 -6.03 -14.94 5.23
N ALA A 144 -5.75 -15.52 4.06
CA ALA A 144 -4.42 -15.53 3.47
C ALA A 144 -3.96 -14.14 3.03
N GLY A 145 -4.87 -13.29 2.52
CA GLY A 145 -4.53 -11.97 1.94
C GLY A 145 -3.66 -12.09 0.67
N ILE A 146 -3.82 -11.18 -0.27
CA ILE A 146 -3.07 -11.25 -1.53
C ILE A 146 -1.58 -11.00 -1.30
N GLY A 147 -1.22 -9.94 -0.58
CA GLY A 147 0.18 -9.61 -0.35
C GLY A 147 0.90 -10.65 0.53
N ARG A 148 0.23 -11.18 1.57
CA ARG A 148 0.80 -12.26 2.39
C ARG A 148 0.96 -13.55 1.62
N SER A 149 0.04 -13.88 0.72
CA SER A 149 0.19 -15.06 -0.13
C SER A 149 1.35 -14.91 -1.13
N MET A 150 1.63 -13.69 -1.59
CA MET A 150 2.83 -13.41 -2.40
C MET A 150 4.12 -13.57 -1.59
N GLU A 151 4.13 -13.18 -0.29
CA GLU A 151 5.28 -13.45 0.60
C GLU A 151 5.50 -14.96 0.76
N SER A 152 4.44 -15.72 1.09
CA SER A 152 4.52 -17.18 1.21
C SER A 152 4.92 -17.87 -0.09
N PHE A 153 4.50 -17.34 -1.23
CA PHE A 153 4.90 -17.84 -2.53
C PHE A 153 6.37 -17.56 -2.83
N ALA A 154 6.88 -16.36 -2.49
CA ALA A 154 8.30 -16.02 -2.63
C ALA A 154 9.19 -16.96 -1.80
N ASP A 155 8.78 -17.26 -0.55
CA ASP A 155 9.44 -18.24 0.31
C ASP A 155 9.41 -19.64 -0.32
N LEU A 156 8.27 -20.05 -0.89
CA LEU A 156 8.11 -21.35 -1.56
C LEU A 156 9.08 -21.53 -2.74
N VAL A 157 9.23 -20.52 -3.58
CA VAL A 157 10.14 -20.53 -4.74
C VAL A 157 11.58 -20.15 -4.37
N GLN A 158 11.86 -19.89 -3.09
CA GLN A 158 13.17 -19.48 -2.55
C GLN A 158 13.76 -18.26 -3.27
N LYS A 159 12.91 -17.25 -3.51
CA LYS A 159 13.27 -15.97 -4.14
C LYS A 159 12.85 -14.81 -3.25
N ASP A 160 13.57 -13.67 -3.38
CA ASP A 160 13.15 -12.45 -2.71
C ASP A 160 11.83 -11.94 -3.29
N ILE A 161 10.94 -11.45 -2.42
CA ILE A 161 9.64 -10.88 -2.81
C ILE A 161 9.79 -9.71 -3.80
N THR A 162 10.92 -9.00 -3.76
CA THR A 162 11.22 -7.88 -4.66
C THR A 162 11.67 -8.33 -6.05
N GLU A 163 12.07 -9.60 -6.20
CA GLU A 163 12.57 -10.17 -7.45
C GLU A 163 11.49 -10.92 -8.23
N ILE A 164 10.56 -11.61 -7.55
CA ILE A 164 9.57 -12.48 -8.20
C ILE A 164 8.73 -11.75 -9.25
N GLY A 165 8.44 -10.47 -9.06
CA GLY A 165 7.70 -9.68 -10.05
C GLY A 165 8.48 -9.46 -11.35
N LYS A 166 9.80 -9.28 -11.28
CA LYS A 166 10.66 -9.17 -12.46
C LYS A 166 10.82 -10.52 -13.16
N ILE A 167 10.95 -11.59 -12.38
CA ILE A 167 11.04 -12.96 -12.91
C ILE A 167 9.76 -13.31 -13.67
N ALA A 168 8.59 -12.94 -13.14
CA ALA A 168 7.31 -13.17 -13.80
C ALA A 168 7.23 -12.57 -15.22
N LEU A 169 7.90 -11.45 -15.46
CA LEU A 169 7.90 -10.78 -16.77
C LEU A 169 8.79 -11.47 -17.81
N ASN A 170 9.64 -12.41 -17.40
CA ASN A 170 10.60 -13.08 -18.30
C ASN A 170 10.06 -14.39 -18.88
N SER A 171 8.86 -14.82 -18.51
CA SER A 171 8.26 -16.06 -18.99
C SER A 171 7.26 -15.79 -20.11
N ASP A 172 7.49 -16.39 -21.26
CA ASP A 172 6.56 -16.37 -22.40
C ASP A 172 5.44 -17.41 -22.23
N GLU A 173 5.59 -18.37 -21.30
CA GLU A 173 4.62 -19.41 -21.01
C GLU A 173 4.02 -19.22 -19.62
N LEU A 174 2.68 -19.20 -19.57
CA LEU A 174 1.92 -19.08 -18.33
C LEU A 174 1.39 -20.45 -17.90
N LEU A 175 1.86 -20.92 -16.76
CA LEU A 175 1.22 -22.04 -16.08
C LEU A 175 -0.18 -21.61 -15.61
N ARG A 176 -1.21 -22.39 -15.91
CA ARG A 176 -2.56 -22.11 -15.41
C ARG A 176 -2.68 -22.59 -13.96
N LEU A 177 -2.82 -21.67 -13.04
CA LEU A 177 -3.10 -21.91 -11.63
C LEU A 177 -4.50 -21.39 -11.28
N SER A 178 -5.11 -21.94 -10.24
CA SER A 178 -6.42 -21.53 -9.75
C SER A 178 -6.39 -20.06 -9.29
N ASP A 179 -7.34 -19.26 -9.71
CA ASP A 179 -7.53 -17.87 -9.29
C ASP A 179 -8.63 -17.72 -8.21
N PHE A 180 -9.29 -18.83 -7.88
CA PHE A 180 -10.38 -18.83 -6.91
C PHE A 180 -9.90 -18.62 -5.48
N CYS A 181 -8.81 -19.25 -5.07
CA CYS A 181 -8.28 -19.17 -3.71
C CYS A 181 -6.75 -19.18 -3.71
N SER A 182 -6.12 -18.17 -3.08
CA SER A 182 -4.66 -18.07 -3.01
C SER A 182 -3.98 -19.26 -2.31
N VAL A 183 -4.69 -19.97 -1.41
CA VAL A 183 -4.17 -21.20 -0.77
C VAL A 183 -4.13 -22.34 -1.77
N PHE A 184 -5.17 -22.52 -2.59
CA PHE A 184 -5.16 -23.51 -3.66
C PHE A 184 -4.12 -23.19 -4.71
N SER A 185 -4.02 -21.93 -5.15
CA SER A 185 -2.97 -21.51 -6.08
C SER A 185 -1.57 -21.84 -5.55
N LEU A 186 -1.33 -21.64 -4.24
CA LEU A 186 -0.05 -21.94 -3.61
C LEU A 186 0.23 -23.45 -3.59
N SER A 187 -0.79 -24.28 -3.32
CA SER A 187 -0.68 -25.74 -3.37
C SER A 187 -0.38 -26.24 -4.78
N GLU A 188 -1.10 -25.73 -5.79
CA GLU A 188 -0.85 -26.08 -7.19
C GLU A 188 0.54 -25.64 -7.67
N ALA A 189 1.01 -24.47 -7.20
CA ALA A 189 2.36 -24.01 -7.47
C ALA A 189 3.42 -24.96 -6.87
N LEU A 190 3.22 -25.40 -5.62
CA LEU A 190 4.09 -26.39 -4.98
C LEU A 190 4.12 -27.70 -5.78
N ASP A 191 2.97 -28.23 -6.15
CA ASP A 191 2.86 -29.46 -6.94
C ASP A 191 3.59 -29.32 -8.30
N SER A 192 3.47 -28.15 -8.93
CA SER A 192 4.16 -27.84 -10.19
C SER A 192 5.68 -27.84 -10.03
N ILE A 193 6.19 -27.26 -8.95
CA ILE A 193 7.62 -27.27 -8.61
C ILE A 193 8.12 -28.70 -8.38
N LEU A 194 7.36 -29.51 -7.63
CA LEU A 194 7.68 -30.92 -7.38
C LEU A 194 7.70 -31.74 -8.67
N ASN A 195 6.85 -31.40 -9.65
CA ASN A 195 6.81 -31.97 -10.98
C ASN A 195 7.85 -31.36 -11.94
N LYS A 196 8.79 -30.56 -11.43
CA LYS A 196 9.92 -29.96 -12.19
C LYS A 196 9.49 -29.01 -13.32
N VAL A 197 8.32 -28.37 -13.18
CA VAL A 197 7.95 -27.25 -14.06
C VAL A 197 8.96 -26.12 -13.83
N PRO A 198 9.45 -25.45 -14.89
CA PRO A 198 10.39 -24.33 -14.76
C PRO A 198 9.87 -23.24 -13.80
N ALA A 199 10.72 -22.78 -12.89
CA ALA A 199 10.34 -21.85 -11.83
C ALA A 199 9.75 -20.55 -12.39
N GLU A 200 10.25 -20.06 -13.50
CA GLU A 200 9.78 -18.84 -14.18
C GLU A 200 8.31 -18.99 -14.62
N GLN A 201 7.93 -20.17 -15.17
CA GLN A 201 6.54 -20.46 -15.58
C GLN A 201 5.61 -20.52 -14.36
N VAL A 202 6.05 -21.13 -13.25
CA VAL A 202 5.27 -21.20 -12.00
C VAL A 202 5.09 -19.80 -11.42
N ILE A 203 6.16 -18.98 -11.44
CA ILE A 203 6.14 -17.61 -10.93
C ILE A 203 5.18 -16.74 -11.77
N ALA A 204 5.27 -16.79 -13.10
CA ALA A 204 4.37 -16.07 -14.00
C ALA A 204 2.90 -16.51 -13.82
N GLY A 205 2.66 -17.83 -13.76
CA GLY A 205 1.32 -18.39 -13.52
C GLY A 205 0.70 -17.92 -12.20
N TYR A 206 1.51 -17.87 -11.12
CA TYR A 206 1.03 -17.38 -9.83
C TYR A 206 0.67 -15.89 -9.86
N HIS A 207 1.48 -15.06 -10.52
CA HIS A 207 1.18 -13.63 -10.73
C HIS A 207 -0.12 -13.45 -11.52
N ASN A 208 -0.30 -14.19 -12.60
CA ASN A 208 -1.52 -14.16 -13.40
C ASN A 208 -2.76 -14.57 -12.58
N ALA A 209 -2.69 -15.66 -11.80
CA ALA A 209 -3.78 -16.09 -10.93
C ALA A 209 -4.16 -15.01 -9.88
N MET A 210 -3.17 -14.37 -9.26
CA MET A 210 -3.41 -13.29 -8.29
C MET A 210 -3.99 -12.04 -8.97
N ALA A 211 -3.51 -11.66 -10.14
CA ALA A 211 -4.06 -10.54 -10.92
C ALA A 211 -5.51 -10.78 -11.35
N LYS A 212 -5.86 -11.99 -11.81
CA LYS A 212 -7.25 -12.39 -12.12
C LYS A 212 -8.16 -12.28 -10.89
N ARG A 213 -7.67 -12.69 -9.73
CA ARG A 213 -8.42 -12.56 -8.47
C ARG A 213 -8.68 -11.09 -8.11
N ILE A 214 -7.71 -10.21 -8.31
CA ILE A 214 -7.87 -8.77 -8.10
C ILE A 214 -8.85 -8.19 -9.13
N SER A 215 -8.73 -8.57 -10.41
CA SER A 215 -9.59 -8.07 -11.48
C SER A 215 -11.05 -8.42 -11.27
N THR A 216 -11.36 -9.57 -10.65
CA THR A 216 -12.72 -9.95 -10.26
C THR A 216 -13.33 -8.93 -9.27
N LEU A 217 -12.54 -8.38 -8.35
CA LEU A 217 -13.01 -7.32 -7.45
C LEU A 217 -13.25 -6.02 -8.22
N VAL A 218 -12.32 -5.68 -9.12
CA VAL A 218 -12.43 -4.48 -9.98
C VAL A 218 -13.67 -4.55 -10.86
N ALA A 219 -13.94 -5.69 -11.49
CA ALA A 219 -15.10 -5.89 -12.35
C ALA A 219 -16.44 -5.67 -11.62
N LYS A 220 -16.52 -5.93 -10.31
CA LYS A 220 -17.76 -5.75 -9.52
C LYS A 220 -18.12 -4.29 -9.29
N LEU A 221 -17.17 -3.39 -9.15
CA LEU A 221 -17.42 -1.95 -8.97
C LEU A 221 -17.32 -1.20 -10.30
N GLY A 222 -16.56 -1.74 -11.25
CA GLY A 222 -16.18 -1.09 -12.49
C GLY A 222 -15.01 -0.12 -12.33
N LEU A 223 -14.47 0.33 -13.45
CA LEU A 223 -13.41 1.33 -13.50
C LEU A 223 -13.97 2.68 -13.92
N LYS A 224 -13.44 3.73 -13.32
CA LYS A 224 -13.57 5.12 -13.76
C LYS A 224 -12.17 5.66 -13.97
N GLU A 225 -11.91 6.29 -15.09
CA GLU A 225 -10.61 6.92 -15.35
C GLU A 225 -10.43 8.21 -14.54
N ASP A 226 -9.25 8.55 -14.10
CA ASP A 226 -7.98 7.83 -14.19
C ASP A 226 -7.81 6.85 -13.04
N LEU A 227 -7.14 5.71 -13.33
CA LEU A 227 -6.79 4.68 -12.35
C LEU A 227 -5.40 4.92 -11.77
N VAL A 228 -5.27 4.82 -10.45
CA VAL A 228 -3.98 4.66 -9.75
C VAL A 228 -3.96 3.38 -8.94
N ILE A 229 -2.80 2.73 -8.88
CA ILE A 229 -2.57 1.52 -8.07
C ILE A 229 -1.60 1.86 -6.96
N ILE A 230 -2.01 1.62 -5.72
CA ILE A 230 -1.25 1.90 -4.49
C ILE A 230 -1.14 0.66 -3.62
N GLY A 231 -0.46 0.79 -2.48
CA GLY A 231 -0.20 -0.32 -1.56
C GLY A 231 1.12 -1.03 -1.85
N GLY A 232 1.46 -2.01 -1.03
CA GLY A 232 2.76 -2.71 -1.13
C GLY A 232 2.95 -3.45 -2.45
N LEU A 233 1.91 -4.10 -2.97
CA LEU A 233 1.96 -4.84 -4.23
C LEU A 233 1.97 -3.96 -5.48
N ALA A 234 1.68 -2.67 -5.38
CA ALA A 234 1.88 -1.73 -6.49
C ALA A 234 3.35 -1.63 -6.94
N LYS A 235 4.28 -2.14 -6.12
CA LYS A 235 5.72 -2.24 -6.43
C LYS A 235 6.12 -3.52 -7.17
N ASN A 236 5.21 -4.49 -7.30
CA ASN A 236 5.47 -5.74 -8.01
C ASN A 236 5.13 -5.59 -9.50
N PRO A 237 6.14 -5.50 -10.40
CA PRO A 237 5.89 -5.23 -11.81
C PRO A 237 5.12 -6.37 -12.51
N GLY A 238 5.28 -7.62 -12.07
CA GLY A 238 4.55 -8.77 -12.64
C GLY A 238 3.03 -8.67 -12.37
N ILE A 239 2.64 -8.35 -11.13
CA ILE A 239 1.21 -8.13 -10.79
C ILE A 239 0.64 -6.95 -11.57
N ILE A 240 1.40 -5.86 -11.69
CA ILE A 240 0.94 -4.66 -12.40
C ILE A 240 0.74 -4.94 -13.88
N ASN A 241 1.71 -5.57 -14.53
CA ASN A 241 1.62 -5.94 -15.94
C ASN A 241 0.40 -6.83 -16.22
N GLU A 242 0.18 -7.86 -15.40
CA GLU A 242 -0.97 -8.74 -15.54
C GLU A 242 -2.31 -8.01 -15.33
N LEU A 243 -2.37 -7.10 -14.35
CA LEU A 243 -3.58 -6.30 -14.12
C LEU A 243 -3.88 -5.36 -15.27
N GLU A 244 -2.88 -4.65 -15.81
CA GLU A 244 -3.04 -3.76 -16.95
C GLU A 244 -3.51 -4.53 -18.20
N ASN A 245 -2.98 -5.73 -18.42
CA ASN A 245 -3.39 -6.60 -19.53
C ASN A 245 -4.82 -7.14 -19.35
N ILE A 246 -5.17 -7.65 -18.15
CA ILE A 246 -6.50 -8.25 -17.90
C ILE A 246 -7.60 -7.18 -17.91
N LEU A 247 -7.32 -5.99 -17.39
CA LEU A 247 -8.28 -4.90 -17.29
C LEU A 247 -8.34 -4.04 -18.56
N GLU A 248 -7.40 -4.26 -19.50
CA GLU A 248 -7.26 -3.46 -20.74
C GLU A 248 -7.13 -1.96 -20.46
N VAL A 249 -6.37 -1.58 -19.44
CA VAL A 249 -6.21 -0.20 -18.99
C VAL A 249 -4.76 0.16 -18.75
N ASN A 250 -4.45 1.45 -18.89
CA ASN A 250 -3.19 2.01 -18.43
C ASN A 250 -3.45 2.80 -17.13
N ARG A 251 -2.80 2.40 -16.04
CA ARG A 251 -2.81 3.21 -14.83
C ARG A 251 -2.01 4.50 -15.01
N LEU A 252 -2.31 5.52 -14.23
CA LEU A 252 -1.45 6.69 -14.15
C LEU A 252 -0.04 6.29 -13.72
N ALA A 253 0.95 6.85 -14.39
CA ALA A 253 2.36 6.51 -14.16
C ALA A 253 2.75 6.70 -12.68
N PRO A 254 3.57 5.78 -12.12
CA PRO A 254 4.11 5.95 -10.78
C PRO A 254 4.81 7.30 -10.64
N LYS A 255 4.71 7.90 -9.46
CA LYS A 255 5.46 9.11 -9.12
C LYS A 255 6.76 8.70 -8.44
N PRO A 256 7.94 8.89 -9.06
CA PRO A 256 9.20 8.36 -8.55
C PRO A 256 9.56 8.82 -7.15
N ALA A 257 9.11 10.01 -6.76
CA ALA A 257 9.34 10.57 -5.43
C ALA A 257 8.48 9.94 -4.33
N TRP A 258 7.54 9.03 -4.69
CA TRP A 258 6.59 8.46 -3.74
C TRP A 258 6.55 6.95 -3.79
N ASP A 259 6.75 6.32 -2.63
CA ASP A 259 6.47 4.90 -2.45
C ASP A 259 4.94 4.72 -2.38
N PRO A 260 4.33 3.94 -3.30
CA PRO A 260 2.88 3.71 -3.31
C PRO A 260 2.36 3.07 -2.03
N ALA A 261 3.22 2.44 -1.23
CA ALA A 261 2.85 1.89 0.06
C ALA A 261 2.58 2.95 1.14
N LEU A 262 3.06 4.19 0.96
CA LEU A 262 2.91 5.29 1.92
C LEU A 262 1.64 6.12 1.72
N ILE A 263 0.88 5.90 0.65
CA ILE A 263 -0.21 6.78 0.24
C ILE A 263 -1.33 6.87 1.27
N ALA A 264 -1.67 5.77 1.94
CA ALA A 264 -2.67 5.80 3.02
C ALA A 264 -2.16 6.59 4.25
N ALA A 265 -0.89 6.46 4.62
CA ALA A 265 -0.27 7.25 5.69
C ALA A 265 -0.23 8.74 5.33
N LEU A 266 0.09 9.07 4.07
CA LEU A 266 0.01 10.44 3.57
C LEU A 266 -1.41 11.00 3.68
N GLY A 267 -2.41 10.23 3.26
CA GLY A 267 -3.82 10.63 3.41
C GLY A 267 -4.20 10.90 4.86
N ALA A 268 -3.76 10.07 5.80
CA ALA A 268 -3.96 10.29 7.22
C ALA A 268 -3.28 11.60 7.69
N ALA A 269 -2.07 11.89 7.21
CA ALA A 269 -1.37 13.14 7.51
C ALA A 269 -2.10 14.37 6.95
N ILE A 270 -2.69 14.27 5.76
CA ILE A 270 -3.53 15.34 5.17
C ILE A 270 -4.77 15.60 6.06
N PHE A 271 -5.41 14.54 6.57
CA PHE A 271 -6.53 14.71 7.51
C PHE A 271 -6.08 15.31 8.85
N ALA A 272 -4.87 15.01 9.31
CA ALA A 272 -4.29 15.61 10.52
C ALA A 272 -4.04 17.11 10.31
N ASP A 273 -3.42 17.49 9.20
CA ASP A 273 -3.13 18.88 8.83
C ASP A 273 -4.41 19.72 8.72
N ALA A 274 -5.39 19.25 7.95
CA ALA A 274 -6.69 19.91 7.80
C ALA A 274 -7.50 20.00 9.10
N GLY A 275 -7.34 19.06 10.01
CA GLY A 275 -7.98 19.05 11.31
C GLY A 275 -7.44 20.12 12.25
N HIS A 276 -6.14 20.41 12.19
CA HIS A 276 -5.50 21.46 12.99
C HIS A 276 -5.92 22.86 12.54
N MET A 277 -6.02 23.08 11.22
CA MET A 277 -6.40 24.41 10.68
C MET A 277 -7.86 24.81 10.95
N ARG A 278 -8.69 23.91 11.49
CA ARG A 278 -10.10 24.18 11.84
C ARG A 278 -10.35 24.40 13.34
N GLN A 279 -9.34 24.30 14.15
CA GLN A 279 -9.33 24.63 15.57
C GLN A 279 -8.81 26.04 15.81
#